data_cc024af5dc11f103b837c970613f5d8c
#
_entry.id   cc024af5dc11f103b837c970613f5d8c
#
_cell.length_a   1.000
_cell.length_b   1.000
_cell.length_c   1.000
_cell.angle_alpha   90.00
_cell.angle_beta   90.00
_cell.angle_gamma   90.00
#
_symmetry.space_group_name_H-M   'P 1'
#
loop_
_entity.id
_entity.type
_entity.pdbx_description
1 polymer ?
#
loop_
_entity_poly.entity_id
_entity_poly.type
_entity_poly.pdbx_seq_one_letter_code
_entity_poly.pdbx_strand_id
1 'polypeptide(L)'
;MSERKVRMGIDVGGTHTKAVAIDNATHEIIGKSSVKTTHDDKAGVATGVVQAFKNCLKENNIDPKDVIFVAHSTTQATNALIEGDVAQVGVIGIGGKGPGGWIAKAQTNLKDIDLGSGRSIHLHNRYLVDDTLSDASVKAAIQELTGEGAQVIVASEVYGVDDMENETGVCDIAKQMGLEATAASEITKLYGLTRRTRTAAINASILPKMLNTANETEESVRSAGVEVPLMIMRGDGGVMEISEMKKRPVLTMLSGPAASVMGSLMYLRASNGVYFEVGGTTTNIGVIKDGRPAIDYS
;
A
#
# COMPACT_ATOMS: atom_id res chain seq x y z
N MET A 1 17.54 31.16 -20.02
CA MET A 1 16.89 29.90 -20.42
C MET A 1 15.89 29.60 -19.32
N SER A 2 14.63 29.31 -19.64
CA SER A 2 13.66 28.85 -18.64
C SER A 2 14.19 27.55 -18.04
N GLU A 3 14.24 27.49 -16.72
CA GLU A 3 14.65 26.30 -15.98
C GLU A 3 13.69 25.16 -16.34
N ARG A 4 14.20 24.13 -16.99
CA ARG A 4 13.38 22.99 -17.43
C ARG A 4 12.88 22.25 -16.20
N LYS A 5 11.59 22.00 -16.10
CA LYS A 5 10.98 21.25 -15.00
C LYS A 5 10.43 19.93 -15.52
N VAL A 6 10.80 18.83 -14.87
CA VAL A 6 10.51 17.47 -15.33
C VAL A 6 9.70 16.73 -14.28
N ARG A 7 8.67 16.01 -14.74
CA ARG A 7 7.95 15.02 -13.95
C ARG A 7 8.36 13.63 -14.38
N MET A 8 8.53 12.73 -13.43
CA MET A 8 8.88 11.35 -13.72
C MET A 8 7.83 10.38 -13.19
N GLY A 9 7.49 9.41 -14.01
CA GLY A 9 6.66 8.26 -13.65
C GLY A 9 7.46 6.98 -13.71
N ILE A 10 7.28 6.10 -12.73
CA ILE A 10 7.89 4.77 -12.68
C ILE A 10 6.77 3.74 -12.56
N ASP A 11 6.79 2.73 -13.40
CA ASP A 11 5.85 1.61 -13.34
C ASP A 11 6.60 0.29 -13.14
N VAL A 12 6.28 -0.42 -12.07
CA VAL A 12 6.82 -1.75 -11.78
C VAL A 12 5.82 -2.80 -12.20
N GLY A 13 6.00 -3.27 -13.43
CA GLY A 13 5.24 -4.40 -13.94
C GLY A 13 5.87 -5.75 -13.54
N GLY A 14 5.13 -6.84 -13.76
CA GLY A 14 5.61 -8.19 -13.46
C GLY A 14 6.87 -8.60 -14.25
N THR A 15 7.05 -8.11 -15.47
CA THR A 15 8.18 -8.48 -16.35
C THR A 15 9.19 -7.35 -16.54
N HIS A 16 8.74 -6.10 -16.61
CA HIS A 16 9.57 -4.93 -16.86
C HIS A 16 9.20 -3.78 -15.93
N THR A 17 10.23 -3.10 -15.45
CA THR A 17 10.13 -1.80 -14.78
C THR A 17 10.43 -0.71 -15.79
N LYS A 18 9.54 0.27 -15.89
CA LYS A 18 9.61 1.36 -16.87
C LYS A 18 9.70 2.70 -16.17
N ALA A 19 10.48 3.62 -16.73
CA ALA A 19 10.52 5.02 -16.31
C ALA A 19 10.22 5.92 -17.50
N VAL A 20 9.44 6.97 -17.25
CA VAL A 20 9.06 7.96 -18.24
C VAL A 20 9.29 9.35 -17.66
N ALA A 21 9.92 10.22 -18.43
CA ALA A 21 10.11 11.64 -18.11
C ALA A 21 9.20 12.50 -19.02
N ILE A 22 8.52 13.46 -18.40
CA ILE A 22 7.56 14.36 -19.04
C ILE A 22 7.98 15.79 -18.75
N ASP A 23 8.04 16.63 -19.76
CA ASP A 23 8.20 18.07 -19.61
C ASP A 23 6.97 18.66 -18.90
N ASN A 24 7.18 19.41 -17.80
CA ASN A 24 6.09 19.93 -17.00
C ASN A 24 5.29 21.03 -17.70
N ALA A 25 5.89 21.74 -18.66
CA ALA A 25 5.24 22.84 -19.36
C ALA A 25 4.45 22.38 -20.59
N THR A 26 5.05 21.47 -21.40
CA THR A 26 4.45 21.00 -22.63
C THR A 26 3.64 19.71 -22.48
N HIS A 27 3.87 18.98 -21.39
CA HIS A 27 3.33 17.63 -21.12
C HIS A 27 3.78 16.59 -22.15
N GLU A 28 4.84 16.87 -22.90
CA GLU A 28 5.42 15.93 -23.85
C GLU A 28 6.34 14.92 -23.15
N ILE A 29 6.34 13.69 -23.66
CA ILE A 29 7.28 12.66 -23.21
C ILE A 29 8.66 13.00 -23.75
N ILE A 30 9.62 13.27 -22.88
CA ILE A 30 10.98 13.69 -23.21
C ILE A 30 12.03 12.62 -22.94
N GLY A 31 11.63 11.52 -22.28
CA GLY A 31 12.51 10.40 -21.99
C GLY A 31 11.75 9.15 -21.61
N LYS A 32 12.32 7.99 -21.95
CA LYS A 32 11.81 6.66 -21.58
C LYS A 32 12.98 5.74 -21.31
N SER A 33 12.80 4.82 -20.35
CA SER A 33 13.71 3.71 -20.11
C SER A 33 12.91 2.48 -19.68
N SER A 34 13.39 1.30 -20.00
CA SER A 34 12.76 0.04 -19.60
C SER A 34 13.85 -0.98 -19.25
N VAL A 35 13.72 -1.63 -18.10
CA VAL A 35 14.61 -2.70 -17.65
C VAL A 35 13.78 -3.92 -17.23
N LYS A 36 14.37 -5.10 -17.14
CA LYS A 36 13.70 -6.26 -16.57
C LYS A 36 13.41 -6.02 -15.09
N THR A 37 12.23 -6.42 -14.62
CA THR A 37 11.91 -6.36 -13.19
C THR A 37 12.77 -7.37 -12.43
N THR A 38 13.42 -6.91 -11.36
CA THR A 38 14.37 -7.70 -10.57
C THR A 38 13.67 -8.31 -9.36
N HIS A 39 13.02 -9.47 -9.54
CA HIS A 39 12.35 -10.18 -8.44
C HIS A 39 13.34 -10.94 -7.54
N ASP A 40 14.44 -11.41 -8.12
CA ASP A 40 15.40 -12.31 -7.47
C ASP A 40 16.59 -11.60 -6.83
N ASP A 41 16.67 -10.28 -6.92
CA ASP A 41 17.74 -9.49 -6.30
C ASP A 41 17.53 -9.36 -4.79
N LYS A 42 18.63 -9.14 -4.05
CA LYS A 42 18.58 -8.90 -2.59
C LYS A 42 17.67 -7.72 -2.21
N ALA A 43 17.66 -6.66 -3.04
CA ALA A 43 16.80 -5.49 -2.91
C ALA A 43 15.49 -5.64 -3.72
N GLY A 44 15.15 -6.84 -4.14
CA GLY A 44 13.92 -7.13 -4.87
C GLY A 44 13.73 -6.22 -6.08
N VAL A 45 12.51 -5.69 -6.26
CA VAL A 45 12.16 -4.83 -7.39
C VAL A 45 12.79 -3.45 -7.33
N ALA A 46 13.29 -3.00 -6.17
CA ALA A 46 13.87 -1.68 -6.01
C ALA A 46 15.10 -1.47 -6.92
N THR A 47 15.92 -2.51 -7.13
CA THR A 47 17.05 -2.47 -8.07
C THR A 47 16.60 -2.06 -9.48
N GLY A 48 15.53 -2.69 -10.00
CA GLY A 48 14.95 -2.36 -11.30
C GLY A 48 14.41 -0.93 -11.37
N VAL A 49 13.76 -0.47 -10.30
CA VAL A 49 13.26 0.92 -10.18
C VAL A 49 14.41 1.92 -10.33
N VAL A 50 15.48 1.73 -9.56
CA VAL A 50 16.69 2.58 -9.60
C VAL A 50 17.30 2.60 -10.99
N GLN A 51 17.47 1.41 -11.56
CA GLN A 51 18.13 1.26 -12.86
C GLN A 51 17.30 1.96 -13.97
N ALA A 52 15.99 1.73 -14.01
CA ALA A 52 15.10 2.38 -14.98
C ALA A 52 15.12 3.90 -14.81
N PHE A 53 15.09 4.38 -13.57
CA PHE A 53 15.11 5.80 -13.25
C PHE A 53 16.43 6.46 -13.68
N LYS A 54 17.57 5.91 -13.25
CA LYS A 54 18.91 6.43 -13.59
C LYS A 54 19.17 6.41 -15.09
N ASN A 55 18.78 5.33 -15.77
CA ASN A 55 18.90 5.21 -17.22
C ASN A 55 18.06 6.30 -17.91
N CYS A 56 16.81 6.52 -17.46
CA CYS A 56 15.94 7.54 -18.04
C CYS A 56 16.55 8.94 -17.94
N LEU A 57 17.12 9.29 -16.79
CA LEU A 57 17.81 10.56 -16.61
C LEU A 57 19.04 10.68 -17.54
N LYS A 58 19.92 9.66 -17.51
CA LYS A 58 21.19 9.67 -18.23
C LYS A 58 21.02 9.66 -19.75
N GLU A 59 20.20 8.78 -20.28
CA GLU A 59 19.99 8.58 -21.72
C GLU A 59 19.30 9.78 -22.38
N ASN A 60 18.55 10.56 -21.61
CA ASN A 60 17.81 11.73 -22.12
C ASN A 60 18.42 13.07 -21.64
N ASN A 61 19.62 13.06 -21.05
CA ASN A 61 20.34 14.25 -20.56
C ASN A 61 19.47 15.12 -19.63
N ILE A 62 18.76 14.49 -18.67
CA ILE A 62 17.95 15.18 -17.68
C ILE A 62 18.77 15.36 -16.39
N ASP A 63 18.93 16.59 -15.93
CA ASP A 63 19.57 16.87 -14.65
C ASP A 63 18.58 16.43 -13.52
N PRO A 64 19.03 15.65 -12.53
CA PRO A 64 18.19 15.31 -11.37
C PRO A 64 17.58 16.53 -10.65
N LYS A 65 18.25 17.69 -10.68
CA LYS A 65 17.77 18.94 -10.10
C LYS A 65 16.55 19.53 -10.83
N ASP A 66 16.37 19.18 -12.10
CA ASP A 66 15.21 19.61 -12.87
C ASP A 66 13.96 18.78 -12.55
N VAL A 67 14.11 17.65 -11.86
CA VAL A 67 13.00 16.77 -11.47
C VAL A 67 12.24 17.40 -10.30
N ILE A 68 10.98 17.75 -10.55
CA ILE A 68 10.10 18.39 -9.56
C ILE A 68 9.04 17.45 -8.99
N PHE A 69 8.87 16.27 -9.58
CA PHE A 69 7.86 15.30 -9.16
C PHE A 69 8.27 13.89 -9.61
N VAL A 70 8.16 12.93 -8.71
CA VAL A 70 8.33 11.49 -9.02
C VAL A 70 7.13 10.74 -8.49
N ALA A 71 6.46 9.97 -9.36
CA ALA A 71 5.39 9.05 -8.98
C ALA A 71 5.75 7.62 -9.36
N HIS A 72 5.39 6.68 -8.50
CA HIS A 72 5.67 5.26 -8.68
C HIS A 72 4.37 4.44 -8.51
N SER A 73 4.07 3.57 -9.47
CA SER A 73 3.06 2.53 -9.35
C SER A 73 3.73 1.17 -9.05
N THR A 74 3.02 0.30 -8.33
CA THR A 74 3.53 -1.02 -7.96
C THR A 74 2.44 -2.07 -7.97
N THR A 75 2.77 -3.25 -8.47
CA THR A 75 1.88 -4.43 -8.39
C THR A 75 2.13 -5.29 -7.15
N GLN A 76 3.09 -4.91 -6.30
CA GLN A 76 3.57 -5.77 -5.20
C GLN A 76 2.51 -6.08 -4.15
N ALA A 77 1.70 -5.10 -3.74
CA ALA A 77 0.61 -5.33 -2.78
C ALA A 77 -0.41 -6.34 -3.30
N THR A 78 -0.79 -6.20 -4.57
CA THR A 78 -1.70 -7.12 -5.25
C THR A 78 -1.09 -8.51 -5.40
N ASN A 79 0.18 -8.58 -5.82
CA ASN A 79 0.88 -9.85 -5.99
C ASN A 79 1.08 -10.58 -4.66
N ALA A 80 1.43 -9.87 -3.59
CA ALA A 80 1.57 -10.46 -2.26
C ALA A 80 0.30 -11.20 -1.82
N LEU A 81 -0.87 -10.61 -2.04
CA LEU A 81 -2.16 -11.25 -1.74
C LEU A 81 -2.45 -12.42 -2.69
N ILE A 82 -2.24 -12.25 -4.00
CA ILE A 82 -2.49 -13.30 -4.99
C ILE A 82 -1.57 -14.51 -4.77
N GLU A 83 -0.32 -14.29 -4.39
CA GLU A 83 0.69 -15.31 -4.17
C GLU A 83 0.60 -15.92 -2.77
N GLY A 84 -0.12 -15.28 -1.83
CA GLY A 84 -0.21 -15.68 -0.42
C GLY A 84 1.09 -15.39 0.34
N ASP A 85 1.94 -14.50 -0.18
CA ASP A 85 3.15 -14.03 0.48
C ASP A 85 2.82 -12.90 1.45
N VAL A 86 2.16 -13.27 2.53
CA VAL A 86 1.56 -12.40 3.53
C VAL A 86 1.92 -12.83 4.95
N ALA A 87 2.03 -11.87 5.85
CA ALA A 87 2.27 -12.13 7.26
C ALA A 87 1.00 -12.67 7.97
N GLN A 88 1.19 -13.54 8.96
CA GLN A 88 0.13 -13.94 9.88
C GLN A 88 -0.19 -12.79 10.83
N VAL A 89 -1.48 -12.55 11.07
CA VAL A 89 -1.96 -11.34 11.75
C VAL A 89 -2.53 -11.68 13.12
N GLY A 90 -2.04 -11.02 14.16
CA GLY A 90 -2.65 -11.00 15.48
C GLY A 90 -3.65 -9.85 15.59
N VAL A 91 -4.91 -10.13 15.83
CA VAL A 91 -5.97 -9.14 16.01
C VAL A 91 -6.26 -8.94 17.47
N ILE A 92 -6.13 -7.73 17.98
CA ILE A 92 -6.56 -7.31 19.32
C ILE A 92 -7.82 -6.48 19.17
N GLY A 93 -8.97 -7.08 19.46
CA GLY A 93 -10.24 -6.38 19.57
C GLY A 93 -10.35 -5.68 20.91
N ILE A 94 -10.84 -4.45 20.94
CA ILE A 94 -10.99 -3.62 22.14
C ILE A 94 -12.45 -3.16 22.25
N GLY A 95 -12.99 -3.21 23.47
CA GLY A 95 -14.34 -2.68 23.75
C GLY A 95 -14.83 -3.09 25.12
N GLY A 96 -16.04 -2.68 25.45
CA GLY A 96 -16.62 -2.81 26.80
C GLY A 96 -16.93 -4.24 27.25
N LYS A 97 -17.51 -4.33 28.43
CA LYS A 97 -18.06 -5.56 29.05
C LYS A 97 -19.54 -5.73 28.70
N GLY A 98 -20.11 -6.88 29.07
CA GLY A 98 -21.53 -7.18 28.94
C GLY A 98 -22.00 -7.42 27.50
N PRO A 99 -23.30 -7.28 27.20
CA PRO A 99 -23.86 -7.66 25.90
C PRO A 99 -23.22 -6.92 24.71
N GLY A 100 -22.94 -5.62 24.85
CA GLY A 100 -22.25 -4.84 23.81
C GLY A 100 -20.83 -5.35 23.56
N GLY A 101 -20.10 -5.67 24.63
CA GLY A 101 -18.77 -6.26 24.54
C GLY A 101 -18.76 -7.65 23.89
N TRP A 102 -19.78 -8.47 24.13
CA TRP A 102 -19.89 -9.77 23.46
C TRP A 102 -20.08 -9.61 21.96
N ILE A 103 -20.87 -8.63 21.53
CA ILE A 103 -21.05 -8.30 20.10
C ILE A 103 -19.73 -7.81 19.52
N ALA A 104 -19.04 -6.89 20.19
CA ALA A 104 -17.74 -6.36 19.77
C ALA A 104 -16.69 -7.48 19.64
N LYS A 105 -16.61 -8.36 20.64
CA LYS A 105 -15.73 -9.53 20.60
C LYS A 105 -16.04 -10.43 19.41
N ALA A 106 -17.32 -10.71 19.14
CA ALA A 106 -17.73 -11.51 17.99
C ALA A 106 -17.38 -10.84 16.64
N GLN A 107 -17.50 -9.50 16.58
CA GLN A 107 -17.18 -8.73 15.37
C GLN A 107 -15.69 -8.58 15.08
N THR A 108 -14.83 -8.65 16.10
CA THR A 108 -13.37 -8.61 15.95
C THR A 108 -12.72 -9.99 15.91
N ASN A 109 -13.43 -11.05 16.32
CA ASN A 109 -12.98 -12.43 16.22
C ASN A 109 -13.18 -12.97 14.79
N LEU A 110 -12.27 -12.58 13.92
CA LEU A 110 -12.32 -12.93 12.50
C LEU A 110 -11.78 -14.33 12.25
N LYS A 111 -12.40 -15.02 11.30
CA LYS A 111 -11.82 -16.23 10.67
C LYS A 111 -10.76 -15.82 9.67
N ASP A 112 -9.89 -16.76 9.31
CA ASP A 112 -8.92 -16.61 8.25
C ASP A 112 -9.55 -15.99 7.00
N ILE A 113 -8.82 -15.10 6.35
CA ILE A 113 -9.29 -14.42 5.14
C ILE A 113 -8.85 -15.26 3.93
N ASP A 114 -9.81 -15.84 3.25
CA ASP A 114 -9.57 -16.59 2.02
C ASP A 114 -9.13 -15.63 0.90
N LEU A 115 -7.99 -15.92 0.30
CA LEU A 115 -7.42 -15.19 -0.84
C LEU A 115 -7.67 -15.93 -2.17
N GLY A 116 -8.35 -17.05 -2.13
CA GLY A 116 -8.56 -17.92 -3.28
C GLY A 116 -7.39 -18.89 -3.53
N SER A 117 -7.63 -19.88 -4.37
CA SER A 117 -6.63 -20.89 -4.76
C SER A 117 -5.97 -21.63 -3.57
N GLY A 118 -6.69 -21.80 -2.46
CA GLY A 118 -6.21 -22.47 -1.25
C GLY A 118 -5.23 -21.65 -0.40
N ARG A 119 -5.17 -20.34 -0.62
CA ARG A 119 -4.33 -19.40 0.14
C ARG A 119 -5.19 -18.59 1.08
N SER A 120 -4.66 -18.22 2.24
CA SER A 120 -5.38 -17.43 3.23
C SER A 120 -4.43 -16.55 4.05
N ILE A 121 -4.94 -15.47 4.60
CA ILE A 121 -4.31 -14.73 5.68
C ILE A 121 -4.76 -15.42 6.98
N HIS A 122 -3.80 -15.99 7.72
CA HIS A 122 -4.08 -16.59 9.01
C HIS A 122 -4.24 -15.54 10.09
N LEU A 123 -5.33 -15.65 10.87
CA LEU A 123 -5.70 -14.68 11.90
C LEU A 123 -5.73 -15.34 13.29
N HIS A 124 -5.03 -14.71 14.23
CA HIS A 124 -5.08 -15.04 15.64
C HIS A 124 -5.79 -13.91 16.37
N ASN A 125 -6.71 -14.21 17.29
CA ASN A 125 -7.57 -13.17 17.85
C ASN A 125 -7.48 -13.12 19.38
N ARG A 126 -7.42 -11.91 19.95
CA ARG A 126 -7.60 -11.62 21.37
C ARG A 126 -8.58 -10.47 21.54
N TYR A 127 -9.24 -10.43 22.69
CA TYR A 127 -10.13 -9.35 23.04
C TYR A 127 -9.76 -8.78 24.40
N LEU A 128 -9.52 -7.49 24.45
CA LEU A 128 -9.21 -6.75 25.67
C LEU A 128 -10.39 -5.84 26.01
N VAL A 129 -10.63 -5.71 27.31
CA VAL A 129 -11.70 -4.83 27.82
C VAL A 129 -11.10 -3.46 28.05
N ASP A 130 -11.72 -2.43 27.47
CA ASP A 130 -11.29 -1.04 27.52
C ASP A 130 -11.06 -0.53 28.95
N ASP A 131 -12.01 -0.72 29.89
CA ASP A 131 -11.91 -0.32 31.29
C ASP A 131 -10.68 -0.90 32.02
N THR A 132 -10.10 -1.98 31.54
CA THR A 132 -8.96 -2.69 32.16
C THR A 132 -7.74 -2.75 31.27
N LEU A 133 -7.76 -1.96 30.18
CA LEU A 133 -6.64 -1.88 29.27
C LEU A 133 -5.41 -1.29 29.99
N SER A 134 -4.29 -1.94 29.83
CA SER A 134 -3.00 -1.53 30.41
C SER A 134 -1.86 -2.06 29.55
N ASP A 135 -0.69 -1.44 29.64
CA ASP A 135 0.51 -1.90 28.96
C ASP A 135 0.79 -3.39 29.23
N ALA A 136 0.59 -3.83 30.46
CA ALA A 136 0.81 -5.22 30.85
C ALA A 136 -0.15 -6.18 30.14
N SER A 137 -1.46 -5.83 30.08
CA SER A 137 -2.46 -6.65 29.40
C SER A 137 -2.24 -6.69 27.89
N VAL A 138 -1.83 -5.58 27.29
CA VAL A 138 -1.51 -5.49 25.85
C VAL A 138 -0.26 -6.31 25.54
N LYS A 139 0.82 -6.17 26.32
CA LYS A 139 2.05 -6.97 26.13
C LYS A 139 1.79 -8.46 26.25
N ALA A 140 0.98 -8.88 27.23
CA ALA A 140 0.60 -10.28 27.39
C ALA A 140 -0.18 -10.80 26.17
N ALA A 141 -1.17 -10.06 25.69
CA ALA A 141 -1.93 -10.42 24.50
C ALA A 141 -1.05 -10.53 23.25
N ILE A 142 -0.11 -9.60 23.05
CA ILE A 142 0.85 -9.65 21.94
C ILE A 142 1.76 -10.88 22.05
N GLN A 143 2.26 -11.20 23.25
CA GLN A 143 3.09 -12.39 23.47
C GLN A 143 2.34 -13.70 23.16
N GLU A 144 1.08 -13.78 23.57
CA GLU A 144 0.24 -14.95 23.24
C GLU A 144 0.03 -15.06 21.73
N LEU A 145 -0.32 -13.96 21.04
CA LEU A 145 -0.54 -13.94 19.60
C LEU A 145 0.73 -14.31 18.82
N THR A 146 1.88 -13.79 19.22
CA THR A 146 3.17 -14.14 18.59
C THR A 146 3.56 -15.58 18.88
N GLY A 147 3.25 -16.10 20.06
CA GLY A 147 3.41 -17.53 20.40
C GLY A 147 2.56 -18.45 19.51
N GLU A 148 1.44 -17.98 18.99
CA GLU A 148 0.58 -18.69 18.03
C GLU A 148 1.01 -18.50 16.57
N GLY A 149 1.98 -17.63 16.29
CA GLY A 149 2.54 -17.41 14.96
C GLY A 149 2.23 -16.04 14.35
N ALA A 150 1.56 -15.14 15.05
CA ALA A 150 1.34 -13.77 14.55
C ALA A 150 2.67 -13.04 14.35
N GLN A 151 2.82 -12.40 13.21
CA GLN A 151 4.01 -11.66 12.78
C GLN A 151 3.78 -10.14 12.79
N VAL A 152 2.52 -9.74 12.74
CA VAL A 152 2.07 -8.35 12.77
C VAL A 152 0.83 -8.22 13.64
N ILE A 153 0.57 -7.01 14.15
CA ILE A 153 -0.56 -6.76 15.06
C ILE A 153 -1.57 -5.80 14.42
N VAL A 154 -2.84 -6.06 14.66
CA VAL A 154 -3.95 -5.14 14.38
C VAL A 154 -4.66 -4.80 15.68
N ALA A 155 -4.81 -3.53 15.96
CA ALA A 155 -5.70 -3.03 17.02
C ALA A 155 -7.02 -2.57 16.40
N SER A 156 -8.15 -3.00 16.97
CA SER A 156 -9.47 -2.62 16.46
C SER A 156 -10.46 -2.42 17.59
N GLU A 157 -10.89 -1.18 17.78
CA GLU A 157 -11.80 -0.76 18.83
C GLU A 157 -13.19 -0.41 18.29
N VAL A 158 -14.23 -0.64 19.09
CA VAL A 158 -15.63 -0.37 18.70
C VAL A 158 -15.82 1.07 18.24
N TYR A 159 -15.39 2.02 19.03
CA TYR A 159 -15.49 3.46 18.78
C TYR A 159 -14.16 4.11 18.34
N GLY A 160 -13.19 3.33 17.93
CA GLY A 160 -11.87 3.81 17.50
C GLY A 160 -11.91 4.83 16.35
N VAL A 161 -13.05 4.95 15.64
CA VAL A 161 -13.25 6.00 14.64
C VAL A 161 -13.39 7.38 15.27
N ASP A 162 -13.97 7.44 16.47
CA ASP A 162 -14.21 8.67 17.22
C ASP A 162 -13.00 9.02 18.11
N ASP A 163 -12.36 7.98 18.68
CA ASP A 163 -11.16 8.08 19.50
C ASP A 163 -10.21 6.92 19.20
N MET A 164 -9.02 7.22 18.74
CA MET A 164 -8.00 6.23 18.35
C MET A 164 -6.96 5.96 19.45
N GLU A 165 -7.09 6.53 20.65
CA GLU A 165 -6.04 6.48 21.69
C GLU A 165 -5.66 5.04 22.04
N ASN A 166 -6.64 4.18 22.29
CA ASN A 166 -6.40 2.77 22.62
C ASN A 166 -5.79 1.99 21.45
N GLU A 167 -6.30 2.16 20.21
CA GLU A 167 -5.72 1.50 19.04
C GLU A 167 -4.26 1.94 18.81
N THR A 168 -3.98 3.23 18.95
CA THR A 168 -2.63 3.79 18.81
C THR A 168 -1.71 3.27 19.90
N GLY A 169 -2.17 3.25 21.17
CA GLY A 169 -1.41 2.72 22.31
C GLY A 169 -1.00 1.26 22.12
N VAL A 170 -1.92 0.41 21.63
CA VAL A 170 -1.60 -0.98 21.29
C VAL A 170 -0.54 -1.06 20.19
N CYS A 171 -0.67 -0.24 19.13
CA CYS A 171 0.30 -0.20 18.04
C CYS A 171 1.68 0.25 18.51
N ASP A 172 1.76 1.22 19.42
CA ASP A 172 3.02 1.72 19.95
C ASP A 172 3.72 0.66 20.81
N ILE A 173 2.96 -0.08 21.63
CA ILE A 173 3.49 -1.20 22.41
C ILE A 173 3.99 -2.32 21.48
N ALA A 174 3.25 -2.66 20.42
CA ALA A 174 3.69 -3.65 19.44
C ALA A 174 5.01 -3.24 18.76
N LYS A 175 5.14 -1.98 18.37
CA LYS A 175 6.39 -1.42 17.79
C LYS A 175 7.55 -1.46 18.77
N GLN A 176 7.32 -1.16 20.05
CA GLN A 176 8.35 -1.30 21.11
C GLN A 176 8.81 -2.75 21.29
N MET A 177 7.94 -3.71 20.97
CA MET A 177 8.26 -5.14 20.97
C MET A 177 8.86 -5.63 19.64
N GLY A 178 9.12 -4.72 18.68
CA GLY A 178 9.74 -5.04 17.39
C GLY A 178 8.77 -5.58 16.34
N LEU A 179 7.47 -5.35 16.48
CA LEU A 179 6.44 -5.82 15.57
C LEU A 179 5.82 -4.65 14.80
N GLU A 180 5.52 -4.87 13.53
CA GLU A 180 4.69 -3.94 12.77
C GLU A 180 3.23 -4.03 13.23
N ALA A 181 2.56 -2.89 13.24
CA ALA A 181 1.19 -2.81 13.74
C ALA A 181 0.33 -1.81 12.94
N THR A 182 -0.96 -2.09 12.91
CA THR A 182 -1.98 -1.28 12.23
C THR A 182 -3.15 -0.98 13.16
N ALA A 183 -3.46 0.30 13.34
CA ALA A 183 -4.69 0.76 13.97
C ALA A 183 -5.83 0.72 12.93
N ALA A 184 -6.90 -0.01 13.21
CA ALA A 184 -7.96 -0.25 12.24
C ALA A 184 -8.66 1.05 11.80
N SER A 185 -8.84 1.98 12.72
CA SER A 185 -9.46 3.29 12.47
C SER A 185 -8.56 4.26 11.70
N GLU A 186 -7.23 3.99 11.60
CA GLU A 186 -6.34 4.73 10.71
C GLU A 186 -6.53 4.32 9.25
N ILE A 187 -6.85 3.04 9.00
CA ILE A 187 -7.01 2.53 7.63
C ILE A 187 -8.32 2.99 7.02
N THR A 188 -9.42 2.92 7.78
CA THR A 188 -10.73 3.36 7.32
C THR A 188 -11.55 3.96 8.46
N LYS A 189 -12.23 5.05 8.17
CA LYS A 189 -13.14 5.74 9.12
C LYS A 189 -14.57 5.19 9.09
N LEU A 190 -14.77 3.95 8.62
CA LEU A 190 -16.09 3.31 8.59
C LEU A 190 -16.44 2.73 9.96
N TYR A 191 -17.68 2.94 10.41
CA TYR A 191 -18.17 2.43 11.70
C TYR A 191 -18.35 0.90 11.74
N GLY A 192 -18.49 0.23 10.58
CA GLY A 192 -18.67 -1.22 10.52
C GLY A 192 -17.43 -1.97 11.07
N LEU A 193 -17.47 -2.34 12.35
CA LEU A 193 -16.32 -2.90 13.08
C LEU A 193 -15.69 -4.11 12.39
N THR A 194 -16.48 -5.11 12.00
CA THR A 194 -15.98 -6.31 11.30
C THR A 194 -15.29 -5.96 9.99
N ARG A 195 -15.89 -5.05 9.18
CA ARG A 195 -15.31 -4.62 7.90
C ARG A 195 -14.02 -3.85 8.13
N ARG A 196 -14.00 -2.93 9.09
CA ARG A 196 -12.81 -2.16 9.45
C ARG A 196 -11.67 -3.06 9.92
N THR A 197 -11.96 -3.99 10.83
CA THR A 197 -10.98 -4.97 11.32
C THR A 197 -10.43 -5.83 10.19
N ARG A 198 -11.28 -6.30 9.29
CA ARG A 198 -10.87 -7.10 8.13
C ARG A 198 -9.96 -6.32 7.17
N THR A 199 -10.30 -5.07 6.87
CA THR A 199 -9.47 -4.20 6.02
C THR A 199 -8.10 -3.95 6.68
N ALA A 200 -8.08 -3.71 8.00
CA ALA A 200 -6.84 -3.55 8.75
C ALA A 200 -5.99 -4.83 8.77
N ALA A 201 -6.62 -6.00 8.88
CA ALA A 201 -5.90 -7.28 8.80
C ALA A 201 -5.25 -7.51 7.42
N ILE A 202 -5.95 -7.18 6.34
CA ILE A 202 -5.37 -7.21 4.99
C ILE A 202 -4.19 -6.23 4.89
N ASN A 203 -4.35 -5.00 5.40
CA ASN A 203 -3.29 -4.01 5.41
C ASN A 203 -2.05 -4.50 6.17
N ALA A 204 -2.25 -5.01 7.38
CA ALA A 204 -1.18 -5.49 8.23
C ALA A 204 -0.44 -6.69 7.61
N SER A 205 -1.15 -7.60 6.95
CA SER A 205 -0.57 -8.80 6.35
C SER A 205 0.46 -8.50 5.26
N ILE A 206 0.30 -7.41 4.53
CA ILE A 206 1.24 -6.99 3.47
C ILE A 206 2.25 -5.93 3.94
N LEU A 207 2.06 -5.38 5.15
CA LEU A 207 2.83 -4.25 5.67
C LEU A 207 4.35 -4.51 5.68
N PRO A 208 4.89 -5.63 6.21
CA PRO A 208 6.33 -5.86 6.25
C PRO A 208 6.98 -5.85 4.87
N LYS A 209 6.37 -6.53 3.90
CA LYS A 209 6.86 -6.59 2.52
C LYS A 209 6.85 -5.21 1.86
N MET A 210 5.78 -4.46 2.06
CA MET A 210 5.63 -3.13 1.46
C MET A 210 6.54 -2.09 2.09
N LEU A 211 6.80 -2.18 3.41
CA LEU A 211 7.77 -1.32 4.10
C LEU A 211 9.19 -1.51 3.55
N ASN A 212 9.61 -2.76 3.38
CA ASN A 212 10.93 -3.07 2.84
C ASN A 212 11.11 -2.42 1.45
N THR A 213 10.19 -2.68 0.55
CA THR A 213 10.21 -2.10 -0.80
C THR A 213 10.15 -0.57 -0.80
N ALA A 214 9.33 0.01 0.08
CA ALA A 214 9.23 1.46 0.19
C ALA A 214 10.57 2.09 0.59
N ASN A 215 11.21 1.54 1.62
CA ASN A 215 12.49 2.04 2.11
C ASN A 215 13.59 1.93 1.05
N GLU A 216 13.70 0.78 0.39
CA GLU A 216 14.69 0.55 -0.66
C GLU A 216 14.46 1.47 -1.87
N THR A 217 13.20 1.68 -2.27
CA THR A 217 12.87 2.57 -3.39
C THR A 217 13.17 4.02 -3.04
N GLU A 218 12.81 4.48 -1.83
CA GLU A 218 13.07 5.85 -1.39
C GLU A 218 14.57 6.15 -1.32
N GLU A 219 15.34 5.28 -0.69
CA GLU A 219 16.81 5.40 -0.60
C GLU A 219 17.43 5.46 -1.99
N SER A 220 16.93 4.66 -2.88
CA SER A 220 17.44 4.56 -4.24
C SER A 220 17.17 5.79 -5.10
N VAL A 221 15.98 6.37 -5.01
CA VAL A 221 15.63 7.62 -5.70
C VAL A 221 16.49 8.78 -5.14
N ARG A 222 16.67 8.84 -3.81
CA ARG A 222 17.54 9.82 -3.18
C ARG A 222 19.00 9.66 -3.58
N SER A 223 19.50 8.42 -3.69
CA SER A 223 20.87 8.14 -4.15
C SER A 223 21.13 8.55 -5.61
N ALA A 224 20.07 8.72 -6.39
CA ALA A 224 20.13 9.25 -7.76
C ALA A 224 20.21 10.80 -7.81
N GLY A 225 20.25 11.48 -6.66
CA GLY A 225 20.34 12.94 -6.55
C GLY A 225 18.99 13.66 -6.65
N VAL A 226 17.88 12.96 -6.47
CA VAL A 226 16.54 13.56 -6.49
C VAL A 226 16.06 13.81 -5.06
N GLU A 227 15.77 15.06 -4.76
CA GLU A 227 15.39 15.53 -3.42
C GLU A 227 13.86 15.66 -3.22
N VAL A 228 13.09 15.62 -4.31
CA VAL A 228 11.63 15.72 -4.22
C VAL A 228 11.00 14.48 -3.56
N PRO A 229 9.85 14.65 -2.88
CA PRO A 229 9.13 13.52 -2.30
C PRO A 229 8.75 12.48 -3.34
N LEU A 230 8.95 11.20 -3.00
CA LEU A 230 8.46 10.09 -3.81
C LEU A 230 6.97 9.90 -3.54
N MET A 231 6.17 10.06 -4.60
CA MET A 231 4.74 9.84 -4.56
C MET A 231 4.41 8.42 -5.01
N ILE A 232 3.48 7.80 -4.35
CA ILE A 232 3.01 6.44 -4.68
C ILE A 232 1.60 6.52 -5.24
N MET A 233 1.36 5.82 -6.34
CA MET A 233 0.05 5.73 -6.97
C MET A 233 -0.90 4.89 -6.11
N ARG A 234 -2.15 5.33 -6.00
CA ARG A 234 -3.22 4.62 -5.31
C ARG A 234 -4.12 3.89 -6.31
N GLY A 235 -4.81 2.87 -5.83
CA GLY A 235 -5.76 2.11 -6.64
C GLY A 235 -7.00 2.89 -7.09
N ASP A 236 -7.28 4.04 -6.48
CA ASP A 236 -8.36 4.96 -6.90
C ASP A 236 -7.91 6.00 -7.94
N GLY A 237 -6.66 5.94 -8.41
CA GLY A 237 -6.10 6.88 -9.38
C GLY A 237 -5.48 8.13 -8.77
N GLY A 238 -5.53 8.31 -7.45
CA GLY A 238 -4.82 9.36 -6.73
C GLY A 238 -3.36 9.02 -6.47
N VAL A 239 -2.65 9.93 -5.82
CA VAL A 239 -1.28 9.73 -5.33
C VAL A 239 -1.22 10.04 -3.84
N MET A 240 -0.26 9.43 -3.14
CA MET A 240 0.05 9.69 -1.74
C MET A 240 1.56 9.73 -1.55
N GLU A 241 2.03 10.39 -0.52
CA GLU A 241 3.44 10.34 -0.14
C GLU A 241 3.83 8.92 0.33
N ILE A 242 5.09 8.56 0.13
CA ILE A 242 5.59 7.24 0.54
C ILE A 242 5.44 7.00 2.05
N SER A 243 5.49 8.04 2.86
CA SER A 243 5.22 8.00 4.31
C SER A 243 3.81 7.48 4.64
N GLU A 244 2.81 7.86 3.83
CA GLU A 244 1.44 7.36 3.97
C GLU A 244 1.30 5.93 3.45
N MET A 245 2.02 5.56 2.39
CA MET A 245 2.04 4.18 1.91
C MET A 245 2.64 3.22 2.96
N LYS A 246 3.64 3.66 3.71
CA LYS A 246 4.23 2.88 4.82
C LYS A 246 3.23 2.57 5.93
N LYS A 247 2.15 3.33 6.08
CA LYS A 247 1.06 3.08 7.04
C LYS A 247 -0.08 2.30 6.41
N ARG A 248 -0.44 2.67 5.17
CA ARG A 248 -1.62 2.16 4.47
C ARG A 248 -1.29 1.56 3.10
N PRO A 249 -0.43 0.51 3.04
CA PRO A 249 -0.05 -0.12 1.78
C PRO A 249 -1.24 -0.72 1.02
N VAL A 250 -2.32 -1.08 1.68
CA VAL A 250 -3.56 -1.57 1.03
C VAL A 250 -4.09 -0.59 -0.02
N LEU A 251 -3.85 0.71 0.11
CA LEU A 251 -4.27 1.72 -0.86
C LEU A 251 -3.52 1.64 -2.20
N THR A 252 -2.41 0.91 -2.27
CA THR A 252 -1.65 0.70 -3.52
C THR A 252 -2.17 -0.47 -4.34
N MET A 253 -3.13 -1.22 -3.82
CA MET A 253 -3.74 -2.32 -4.58
C MET A 253 -4.31 -1.81 -5.89
N LEU A 254 -4.03 -2.53 -6.99
CA LEU A 254 -4.43 -2.17 -8.34
C LEU A 254 -3.93 -0.80 -8.83
N SER A 255 -2.85 -0.24 -8.22
CA SER A 255 -2.30 1.07 -8.60
C SER A 255 -1.74 1.10 -10.03
N GLY A 256 -1.21 -0.01 -10.55
CA GLY A 256 -0.76 -0.12 -11.95
C GLY A 256 -1.92 0.12 -12.94
N PRO A 257 -2.99 -0.69 -12.89
CA PRO A 257 -4.19 -0.46 -13.71
C PRO A 257 -4.79 0.94 -13.53
N ALA A 258 -4.86 1.46 -12.30
CA ALA A 258 -5.35 2.80 -12.03
C ALA A 258 -4.48 3.88 -12.71
N ALA A 259 -3.15 3.75 -12.63
CA ALA A 259 -2.22 4.66 -13.32
C ALA A 259 -2.42 4.65 -14.84
N SER A 260 -2.63 3.48 -15.42
CA SER A 260 -2.86 3.33 -16.86
C SER A 260 -4.18 3.98 -17.30
N VAL A 261 -5.25 3.83 -16.50
CA VAL A 261 -6.54 4.53 -16.75
C VAL A 261 -6.36 6.03 -16.66
N MET A 262 -5.69 6.54 -15.62
CA MET A 262 -5.44 7.98 -15.46
C MET A 262 -4.55 8.55 -16.58
N GLY A 263 -3.53 7.80 -17.00
CA GLY A 263 -2.68 8.17 -18.13
C GLY A 263 -3.48 8.25 -19.45
N SER A 264 -4.37 7.30 -19.68
CA SER A 264 -5.25 7.29 -20.85
C SER A 264 -6.23 8.47 -20.85
N LEU A 265 -6.82 8.79 -19.70
CA LEU A 265 -7.67 9.98 -19.54
C LEU A 265 -6.94 11.28 -19.87
N MET A 266 -5.74 11.45 -19.34
CA MET A 266 -4.90 12.62 -19.56
C MET A 266 -4.50 12.76 -21.03
N TYR A 267 -4.11 11.67 -21.68
CA TYR A 267 -3.56 11.66 -23.03
C TYR A 267 -4.65 11.72 -24.11
N LEU A 268 -5.70 10.92 -23.96
CA LEU A 268 -6.78 10.81 -24.93
C LEU A 268 -7.88 11.85 -24.73
N ARG A 269 -7.97 12.44 -23.52
CA ARG A 269 -9.07 13.34 -23.11
C ARG A 269 -10.45 12.74 -23.35
N ALA A 270 -10.54 11.39 -23.27
CA ALA A 270 -11.78 10.68 -23.46
C ALA A 270 -12.62 10.73 -22.20
N SER A 271 -13.88 11.16 -22.30
CA SER A 271 -14.81 11.20 -21.16
C SER A 271 -15.51 9.86 -20.90
N ASN A 272 -15.64 9.01 -21.91
CA ASN A 272 -16.27 7.69 -21.81
C ASN A 272 -15.53 6.68 -22.69
N GLY A 273 -15.32 5.46 -22.19
CA GLY A 273 -14.66 4.41 -22.95
C GLY A 273 -14.34 3.17 -22.16
N VAL A 274 -13.90 2.15 -22.85
CA VAL A 274 -13.32 0.94 -22.28
C VAL A 274 -11.81 0.96 -22.54
N TYR A 275 -11.06 0.71 -21.53
CA TYR A 275 -9.62 0.68 -21.55
C TYR A 275 -9.13 -0.76 -21.43
N PHE A 276 -8.15 -1.12 -22.26
CA PHE A 276 -7.48 -2.41 -22.24
C PHE A 276 -5.98 -2.20 -22.09
N GLU A 277 -5.39 -2.82 -21.08
CA GLU A 277 -3.94 -2.91 -20.92
C GLU A 277 -3.49 -4.36 -21.09
N VAL A 278 -2.78 -4.65 -22.14
CA VAL A 278 -2.23 -5.98 -22.40
C VAL A 278 -0.78 -6.01 -21.94
N GLY A 279 -0.54 -6.67 -20.81
CA GLY A 279 0.79 -6.89 -20.25
C GLY A 279 1.39 -8.24 -20.66
N GLY A 280 2.59 -8.53 -20.15
CA GLY A 280 3.25 -9.82 -20.40
C GLY A 280 2.63 -11.01 -19.67
N THR A 281 1.90 -10.77 -18.56
CA THR A 281 1.31 -11.78 -17.68
C THR A 281 -0.20 -11.66 -17.56
N THR A 282 -0.73 -10.42 -17.62
CA THR A 282 -2.14 -10.15 -17.36
C THR A 282 -2.67 -9.12 -18.37
N THR A 283 -3.99 -9.16 -18.58
CA THR A 283 -4.73 -8.11 -19.28
C THR A 283 -5.66 -7.44 -18.29
N ASN A 284 -5.51 -6.13 -18.13
CA ASN A 284 -6.38 -5.31 -17.29
C ASN A 284 -7.44 -4.64 -18.18
N ILE A 285 -8.69 -4.62 -17.68
CA ILE A 285 -9.80 -3.95 -18.35
C ILE A 285 -10.36 -2.91 -17.40
N GLY A 286 -10.48 -1.67 -17.85
CA GLY A 286 -11.06 -0.59 -17.08
C GLY A 286 -12.15 0.13 -17.88
N VAL A 287 -13.10 0.71 -17.17
CA VAL A 287 -14.17 1.53 -17.75
C VAL A 287 -13.97 2.97 -17.30
N ILE A 288 -14.02 3.88 -18.26
CA ILE A 288 -14.02 5.33 -18.03
C ILE A 288 -15.45 5.82 -18.22
N LYS A 289 -16.00 6.49 -17.23
CA LYS A 289 -17.32 7.10 -17.27
C LYS A 289 -17.26 8.53 -16.75
N ASP A 290 -17.76 9.47 -17.54
CA ASP A 290 -17.80 10.90 -17.19
C ASP A 290 -16.44 11.46 -16.76
N GLY A 291 -15.38 11.07 -17.46
CA GLY A 291 -14.01 11.52 -17.19
C GLY A 291 -13.37 10.95 -15.93
N ARG A 292 -13.88 9.84 -15.41
CA ARG A 292 -13.37 9.16 -14.20
C ARG A 292 -13.31 7.64 -14.39
N PRO A 293 -12.37 6.96 -13.72
CA PRO A 293 -12.44 5.51 -13.61
C PRO A 293 -13.77 5.10 -12.95
N ALA A 294 -14.48 4.16 -13.57
CA ALA A 294 -15.65 3.57 -12.94
C ALA A 294 -15.20 2.58 -11.86
N ILE A 295 -15.64 2.80 -10.63
CA ILE A 295 -15.34 1.93 -9.49
C ILE A 295 -16.62 1.19 -9.12
N ASP A 296 -16.53 -0.13 -9.04
CA ASP A 296 -17.60 -0.96 -8.47
C ASP A 296 -17.37 -1.10 -6.97
N TYR A 297 -18.40 -0.77 -6.19
CA TYR A 297 -18.38 -0.84 -4.72
C TYR A 297 -19.15 -2.05 -4.17
N SER A 298 -19.60 -2.97 -5.03
CA SER A 298 -20.34 -4.18 -4.65
C SER A 298 -19.46 -5.27 -4.04
#